data_08b9cbcfd92c1c7b9f99e149e395afb6
#
_entry.id   08b9cbcfd92c1c7b9f99e149e395afb6
#
_cell.length_a   1.000
_cell.length_b   1.000
_cell.length_c   1.000
_cell.angle_alpha   90.00
_cell.angle_beta   90.00
_cell.angle_gamma   90.00
#
_symmetry.space_group_name_H-M   'P 1'
#
loop_
_entity.id
_entity.type
_entity.pdbx_description
1 polymer ?
#
loop_
_entity_poly.entity_id
_entity_poly.type
_entity_poly.pdbx_seq_one_letter_code
_entity_poly.pdbx_strand_id
1 'polypeptide(L)'
;EVRPSINQIDGLLEEIHGRIEIDERILITTLTKRMAEELTKYLEKLNIKVQYIHSEVDTLERVEIIKNLRLGIFDVLVGVNLLREGLDMPEVSLVAILDADKEGFLRSERSLIQTMGRAARHINGRAILYADRMTGSMERAMAETDRRRDRQIEHNKAHNITPTGVQKSVQDIMEGARRMPTRG
;
A
#
# COMPACT_ATOMS: atom_id res chain seq x y z
N GLU A 1 6.26 -4.65 -10.54
CA GLU A 1 7.66 -4.31 -10.77
C GLU A 1 8.55 -4.93 -9.69
N VAL A 2 9.67 -5.50 -10.09
CA VAL A 2 10.67 -6.07 -9.17
C VAL A 2 11.90 -5.21 -9.20
N ARG A 3 12.44 -4.86 -8.03
CA ARG A 3 13.67 -4.08 -7.87
C ARG A 3 14.63 -4.80 -6.93
N PRO A 4 15.95 -4.62 -7.09
CA PRO A 4 16.93 -5.24 -6.19
C PRO A 4 16.73 -4.84 -4.73
N SER A 5 17.01 -5.77 -3.81
CA SER A 5 16.93 -5.47 -2.37
C SER A 5 18.04 -4.54 -1.90
N ILE A 6 19.18 -4.56 -2.57
CA ILE A 6 20.29 -3.65 -2.26
C ILE A 6 19.82 -2.22 -2.52
N ASN A 7 20.05 -1.34 -1.55
CA ASN A 7 19.60 0.06 -1.60
C ASN A 7 18.08 0.21 -1.73
N GLN A 8 17.32 -0.80 -1.30
CA GLN A 8 15.86 -0.77 -1.41
C GLN A 8 15.25 0.45 -0.71
N ILE A 9 15.82 0.89 0.40
CA ILE A 9 15.31 2.05 1.15
C ILE A 9 15.47 3.35 0.35
N ASP A 10 16.61 3.54 -0.33
CA ASP A 10 16.84 4.75 -1.13
C ASP A 10 15.85 4.84 -2.30
N GLY A 11 15.66 3.75 -3.03
CA GLY A 11 14.68 3.70 -4.12
C GLY A 11 13.24 3.90 -3.62
N LEU A 12 12.95 3.32 -2.47
CA LEU A 12 11.64 3.46 -1.84
C LEU A 12 11.38 4.91 -1.44
N LEU A 13 12.38 5.62 -0.92
CA LEU A 13 12.24 7.03 -0.56
C LEU A 13 11.86 7.90 -1.75
N GLU A 14 12.46 7.69 -2.90
CA GLU A 14 12.09 8.41 -4.11
C GLU A 14 10.63 8.19 -4.48
N GLU A 15 10.17 6.95 -4.42
CA GLU A 15 8.78 6.61 -4.70
C GLU A 15 7.82 7.24 -3.68
N ILE A 16 8.20 7.22 -2.40
CA ILE A 16 7.39 7.84 -1.34
C ILE A 16 7.23 9.34 -1.60
N HIS A 17 8.32 10.04 -1.85
CA HIS A 17 8.27 11.48 -2.10
C HIS A 17 7.43 11.81 -3.33
N GLY A 18 7.57 11.02 -4.40
CA GLY A 18 6.78 11.22 -5.60
C GLY A 18 5.27 11.07 -5.35
N ARG A 19 4.88 10.10 -4.52
CA ARG A 19 3.46 9.87 -4.20
C ARG A 19 2.91 10.93 -3.25
N ILE A 20 3.71 11.38 -2.28
CA ILE A 20 3.29 12.44 -1.36
C ILE A 20 3.02 13.73 -2.12
N GLU A 21 3.85 14.07 -3.09
CA GLU A 21 3.67 15.28 -3.90
C GLU A 21 2.33 15.33 -4.62
N ILE A 22 1.79 14.19 -5.01
CA ILE A 22 0.49 14.09 -5.67
C ILE A 22 -0.64 13.65 -4.73
N ASP A 23 -0.40 13.75 -3.42
CA ASP A 23 -1.36 13.45 -2.36
C ASP A 23 -1.92 12.02 -2.43
N GLU A 24 -1.06 11.05 -2.71
CA GLU A 24 -1.40 9.64 -2.70
C GLU A 24 -0.83 8.95 -1.46
N ARG A 25 -1.35 7.76 -1.15
CA ARG A 25 -0.98 7.02 0.07
C ARG A 25 -0.13 5.80 -0.28
N ILE A 26 0.71 5.41 0.65
CA ILE A 26 1.69 4.34 0.46
C ILE A 26 1.53 3.29 1.57
N LEU A 27 1.60 2.03 1.17
CA LEU A 27 1.58 0.89 2.07
C LEU A 27 2.90 0.14 1.92
N ILE A 28 3.58 -0.12 3.05
CA ILE A 28 4.87 -0.82 3.04
C ILE A 28 4.77 -2.05 3.94
N THR A 29 5.17 -3.21 3.44
CA THR A 29 5.23 -4.42 4.23
C THR A 29 6.67 -4.86 4.44
N THR A 30 6.98 -5.25 5.69
CA THR A 30 8.28 -5.79 6.07
C THR A 30 8.12 -7.23 6.56
N LEU A 31 9.22 -7.94 6.74
CA LEU A 31 9.19 -9.31 7.24
C LEU A 31 9.08 -9.39 8.76
N THR A 32 9.63 -8.41 9.47
CA THR A 32 9.70 -8.46 10.93
C THR A 32 9.21 -7.16 11.53
N LYS A 33 8.72 -7.27 12.77
CA LYS A 33 8.33 -6.13 13.59
C LYS A 33 9.48 -5.14 13.75
N ARG A 34 10.68 -5.65 13.99
CA ARG A 34 11.88 -4.82 14.14
C ARG A 34 12.14 -3.96 12.91
N MET A 35 12.07 -4.57 11.73
CA MET A 35 12.24 -3.83 10.48
C MET A 35 11.19 -2.74 10.31
N ALA A 36 9.94 -3.07 10.64
CA ALA A 36 8.84 -2.10 10.56
C ALA A 36 9.07 -0.92 11.50
N GLU A 37 9.48 -1.18 12.73
CA GLU A 37 9.75 -0.14 13.73
C GLU A 37 10.93 0.73 13.32
N GLU A 38 12.03 0.12 12.86
CA GLU A 38 13.21 0.85 12.40
C GLU A 38 12.92 1.71 11.19
N LEU A 39 12.18 1.18 10.23
CA LEU A 39 11.77 1.92 9.03
C LEU A 39 10.88 3.10 9.39
N THR A 40 9.93 2.90 10.28
CA THR A 40 9.04 3.97 10.75
C THR A 40 9.84 5.11 11.39
N LYS A 41 10.77 4.79 12.27
CA LYS A 41 11.64 5.80 12.90
C LYS A 41 12.47 6.54 11.87
N TYR A 42 13.01 5.84 10.89
CA TYR A 42 13.81 6.44 9.83
C TYR A 42 12.99 7.43 9.00
N LEU A 43 11.79 7.04 8.62
CA LEU A 43 10.90 7.91 7.85
C LEU A 43 10.44 9.13 8.67
N GLU A 44 10.19 8.96 9.96
CA GLU A 44 9.86 10.07 10.84
C GLU A 44 10.98 11.11 10.92
N LYS A 45 12.23 10.66 10.96
CA LYS A 45 13.40 11.56 10.97
C LYS A 45 13.50 12.39 9.69
N LEU A 46 12.94 11.90 8.60
CA LEU A 46 12.91 12.60 7.32
C LEU A 46 11.64 13.46 7.15
N ASN A 47 10.90 13.66 8.24
CA ASN A 47 9.66 14.44 8.27
C ASN A 47 8.55 13.85 7.39
N ILE A 48 8.58 12.54 7.15
CA ILE A 48 7.50 11.84 6.46
C ILE A 48 6.45 11.45 7.49
N LYS A 49 5.19 11.73 7.19
CA LYS A 49 4.06 11.35 8.05
C LYS A 49 3.81 9.86 7.88
N VAL A 50 4.28 9.08 8.83
CA VAL A 50 4.25 7.62 8.78
C VAL A 50 3.66 7.06 10.06
N GLN A 51 2.94 5.95 9.93
CA GLN A 51 2.38 5.21 11.06
C GLN A 51 2.75 3.74 10.92
N TYR A 52 3.20 3.15 12.03
CA TYR A 52 3.37 1.71 12.14
C TYR A 52 2.08 1.09 12.67
N ILE A 53 1.59 0.05 12.00
CA ILE A 53 0.44 -0.70 12.49
C ILE A 53 0.92 -2.00 13.11
N HIS A 54 0.67 -2.14 14.41
CA HIS A 54 1.06 -3.29 15.20
C HIS A 54 0.11 -4.47 14.94
N SER A 55 0.65 -5.69 14.91
CA SER A 55 -0.17 -6.89 14.68
C SER A 55 -1.18 -7.15 15.80
N GLU A 56 -0.91 -6.66 17.01
CA GLU A 56 -1.76 -6.86 18.19
C GLU A 56 -2.76 -5.72 18.41
N VAL A 57 -2.79 -4.74 17.54
CA VAL A 57 -3.75 -3.64 17.57
C VAL A 57 -5.17 -4.22 17.44
N ASP A 58 -6.10 -3.77 18.27
CA ASP A 58 -7.47 -4.24 18.21
C ASP A 58 -8.20 -3.73 16.95
N THR A 59 -9.40 -4.26 16.70
CA THR A 59 -10.15 -3.94 15.49
C THR A 59 -10.50 -2.46 15.39
N LEU A 60 -10.92 -1.84 16.50
CA LEU A 60 -11.30 -0.43 16.50
C LEU A 60 -10.11 0.48 16.23
N GLU A 61 -8.98 0.20 16.87
CA GLU A 61 -7.76 0.97 16.67
C GLU A 61 -7.23 0.81 15.24
N ARG A 62 -7.33 -0.41 14.69
CA ARG A 62 -6.95 -0.68 13.29
C ARG A 62 -7.80 0.12 12.32
N VAL A 63 -9.10 0.17 12.51
CA VAL A 63 -10.03 0.97 11.70
C VAL A 63 -9.68 2.44 11.78
N GLU A 64 -9.36 2.94 12.98
CA GLU A 64 -8.95 4.33 13.18
C GLU A 64 -7.67 4.68 12.42
N ILE A 65 -6.67 3.79 12.48
CA ILE A 65 -5.41 3.97 11.75
C ILE A 65 -5.66 4.02 10.24
N ILE A 66 -6.44 3.09 9.71
CA ILE A 66 -6.77 3.06 8.28
C ILE A 66 -7.51 4.32 7.87
N LYS A 67 -8.47 4.76 8.66
CA LYS A 67 -9.21 5.99 8.41
C LYS A 67 -8.27 7.19 8.33
N ASN A 68 -7.33 7.29 9.27
CA ASN A 68 -6.36 8.39 9.31
C ASN A 68 -5.43 8.38 8.10
N LEU A 69 -5.05 7.19 7.63
CA LEU A 69 -4.29 7.06 6.39
C LEU A 69 -5.11 7.61 5.21
N ARG A 70 -6.36 7.19 5.10
CA ARG A 70 -7.25 7.63 4.01
C ARG A 70 -7.45 9.14 4.02
N LEU A 71 -7.55 9.74 5.19
CA LEU A 71 -7.74 11.18 5.35
C LEU A 71 -6.46 12.00 5.16
N GLY A 72 -5.31 11.35 5.04
CA GLY A 72 -4.04 12.05 4.87
C GLY A 72 -3.44 12.61 6.14
N ILE A 73 -3.90 12.15 7.31
CA ILE A 73 -3.28 12.50 8.59
C ILE A 73 -1.86 11.95 8.61
N PHE A 74 -1.65 10.79 7.99
CA PHE A 74 -0.32 10.33 7.60
C PHE A 74 -0.40 9.75 6.19
N ASP A 75 0.75 9.70 5.52
CA ASP A 75 0.84 9.33 4.11
C ASP A 75 1.33 7.91 3.88
N VAL A 76 2.01 7.35 4.86
CA VAL A 76 2.65 6.02 4.78
C VAL A 76 2.20 5.15 5.94
N LEU A 77 1.80 3.93 5.61
CA LEU A 77 1.49 2.90 6.60
C LEU A 77 2.49 1.76 6.46
N VAL A 78 3.15 1.42 7.56
CA VAL A 78 4.14 0.33 7.61
C VAL A 78 3.61 -0.79 8.50
N GLY A 79 3.71 -2.02 8.04
CA GLY A 79 3.31 -3.18 8.84
C GLY A 79 3.95 -4.47 8.36
N VAL A 80 3.81 -5.52 9.17
CA VAL A 80 4.34 -6.85 8.85
C VAL A 80 3.30 -7.66 8.09
N ASN A 81 2.08 -7.69 8.60
CA ASN A 81 0.97 -8.41 7.98
C ASN A 81 -0.26 -7.49 7.92
N LEU A 82 -0.60 -7.06 6.72
CA LEU A 82 -1.69 -6.11 6.49
C LEU A 82 -2.85 -6.77 5.72
N LEU A 83 -2.99 -8.08 5.85
CA LEU A 83 -3.93 -8.89 5.06
C LEU A 83 -5.31 -9.05 5.70
N ARG A 84 -5.62 -8.32 6.76
CA ARG A 84 -6.90 -8.46 7.43
C ARG A 84 -8.06 -8.10 6.51
N GLU A 85 -9.07 -8.95 6.49
CA GLU A 85 -10.27 -8.75 5.69
C GLU A 85 -11.06 -7.52 6.17
N GLY A 86 -11.81 -6.94 5.26
CA GLY A 86 -12.69 -5.83 5.54
C GLY A 86 -12.03 -4.45 5.59
N LEU A 87 -10.71 -4.40 5.42
CA LEU A 87 -9.99 -3.13 5.38
C LEU A 87 -9.75 -2.70 3.94
N ASP A 88 -10.46 -1.69 3.52
CA ASP A 88 -10.37 -1.13 2.18
C ASP A 88 -9.61 0.21 2.23
N MET A 89 -8.62 0.34 1.37
CA MET A 89 -7.77 1.53 1.29
C MET A 89 -7.66 2.01 -0.16
N PRO A 90 -8.78 2.49 -0.74
CA PRO A 90 -8.78 2.86 -2.16
C PRO A 90 -7.85 4.03 -2.49
N GLU A 91 -7.43 4.81 -1.52
CA GLU A 91 -6.51 5.94 -1.70
C GLU A 91 -5.05 5.49 -1.80
N VAL A 92 -4.75 4.23 -1.48
CA VAL A 92 -3.40 3.69 -1.60
C VAL A 92 -3.07 3.47 -3.07
N SER A 93 -2.05 4.16 -3.55
CA SER A 93 -1.57 4.04 -4.93
C SER A 93 -0.29 3.25 -5.06
N LEU A 94 0.48 3.15 -3.98
CA LEU A 94 1.75 2.41 -4.00
C LEU A 94 1.78 1.40 -2.87
N VAL A 95 2.09 0.16 -3.23
CA VAL A 95 2.38 -0.92 -2.29
C VAL A 95 3.83 -1.31 -2.49
N ALA A 96 4.63 -1.26 -1.44
CA ALA A 96 6.02 -1.69 -1.47
C ALA A 96 6.16 -2.93 -0.59
N ILE A 97 6.69 -4.00 -1.17
CA ILE A 97 6.92 -5.27 -0.47
C ILE A 97 8.42 -5.48 -0.36
N LEU A 98 8.96 -5.32 0.85
CA LEU A 98 10.38 -5.49 1.11
C LEU A 98 10.71 -6.97 1.28
N ASP A 99 11.89 -7.38 0.79
CA ASP A 99 12.34 -8.77 0.88
C ASP A 99 11.30 -9.76 0.35
N ALA A 100 10.78 -9.48 -0.84
CA ALA A 100 9.71 -10.26 -1.45
C ALA A 100 10.14 -11.69 -1.81
N ASP A 101 11.44 -11.93 -1.94
CA ASP A 101 12.02 -13.24 -2.28
C ASP A 101 12.32 -14.12 -1.05
N LYS A 102 12.04 -13.64 0.15
CA LYS A 102 12.23 -14.44 1.37
C LYS A 102 11.04 -15.36 1.54
N GLU A 103 11.20 -16.62 1.21
CA GLU A 103 10.12 -17.60 1.26
C GLU A 103 9.54 -17.77 2.65
N GLY A 104 8.22 -18.00 2.71
CA GLY A 104 7.48 -18.18 3.95
C GLY A 104 6.06 -17.68 3.79
N PHE A 105 5.29 -17.76 4.87
CA PHE A 105 3.88 -17.39 4.89
C PHE A 105 3.63 -15.96 4.37
N LEU A 106 4.45 -15.00 4.81
CA LEU A 106 4.26 -13.60 4.45
C LEU A 106 4.64 -13.27 3.00
N ARG A 107 5.29 -14.17 2.31
CA ARG A 107 5.73 -14.00 0.91
C ARG A 107 5.26 -15.15 0.04
N SER A 108 4.20 -15.85 0.45
CA SER A 108 3.52 -16.85 -0.36
C SER A 108 2.80 -16.17 -1.52
N GLU A 109 2.46 -16.94 -2.54
CA GLU A 109 1.68 -16.46 -3.68
C GLU A 109 0.41 -15.73 -3.22
N ARG A 110 -0.36 -16.34 -2.32
CA ARG A 110 -1.60 -15.76 -1.80
C ARG A 110 -1.35 -14.44 -1.07
N SER A 111 -0.36 -14.40 -0.20
CA SER A 111 -0.02 -13.17 0.55
C SER A 111 0.42 -12.04 -0.38
N LEU A 112 1.23 -12.36 -1.38
CA LEU A 112 1.68 -11.38 -2.36
C LEU A 112 0.51 -10.84 -3.18
N ILE A 113 -0.38 -11.70 -3.67
CA ILE A 113 -1.56 -11.29 -4.43
C ILE A 113 -2.44 -10.34 -3.60
N GLN A 114 -2.72 -10.71 -2.36
CA GLN A 114 -3.57 -9.91 -1.48
C GLN A 114 -2.93 -8.56 -1.16
N THR A 115 -1.64 -8.54 -0.91
CA THR A 115 -0.92 -7.31 -0.60
C THR A 115 -0.85 -6.38 -1.80
N MET A 116 -0.47 -6.91 -2.97
CA MET A 116 -0.42 -6.11 -4.20
C MET A 116 -1.80 -5.59 -4.58
N GLY A 117 -2.84 -6.38 -4.30
CA GLY A 117 -4.22 -6.00 -4.58
C GLY A 117 -4.71 -4.78 -3.82
N ARG A 118 -4.01 -4.37 -2.75
CA ARG A 118 -4.38 -3.17 -1.99
C ARG A 118 -4.29 -1.89 -2.82
N ALA A 119 -3.45 -1.85 -3.85
CA ALA A 119 -3.33 -0.72 -4.76
C ALA A 119 -4.15 -0.88 -6.05
N ALA A 120 -4.82 -2.01 -6.23
CA ALA A 120 -5.46 -2.36 -7.50
C ALA A 120 -6.63 -1.44 -7.87
N ARG A 121 -7.27 -0.82 -6.90
CA ARG A 121 -8.42 0.07 -7.13
C ARG A 121 -8.03 1.50 -7.50
N HIS A 122 -6.78 1.86 -7.29
CA HIS A 122 -6.32 3.21 -7.57
C HIS A 122 -5.92 3.34 -9.04
N ILE A 123 -6.26 4.47 -9.66
CA ILE A 123 -5.95 4.73 -11.07
C ILE A 123 -4.43 4.72 -11.33
N ASN A 124 -3.65 5.18 -10.36
CA ASN A 124 -2.18 5.17 -10.39
C ASN A 124 -1.59 4.01 -9.61
N GLY A 125 -2.40 2.96 -9.35
CA GLY A 125 -2.00 1.84 -8.53
C GLY A 125 -0.78 1.11 -9.05
N ARG A 126 0.18 0.85 -8.16
CA ARG A 126 1.43 0.18 -8.49
C ARG A 126 1.94 -0.62 -7.30
N ALA A 127 2.51 -1.77 -7.57
CA ALA A 127 3.19 -2.57 -6.57
C ALA A 127 4.65 -2.74 -6.95
N ILE A 128 5.55 -2.53 -5.99
CA ILE A 128 6.99 -2.73 -6.17
C ILE A 128 7.44 -3.81 -5.20
N LEU A 129 8.04 -4.86 -5.75
CA LEU A 129 8.61 -5.96 -4.98
C LEU A 129 10.12 -5.81 -4.96
N TYR A 130 10.70 -5.66 -3.78
CA TYR A 130 12.15 -5.56 -3.61
C TYR A 130 12.70 -6.95 -3.32
N ALA A 131 13.49 -7.48 -4.24
CA ALA A 131 13.98 -8.85 -4.21
C ALA A 131 15.27 -8.98 -5.00
N ASP A 132 16.13 -9.91 -4.59
CA ASP A 132 17.38 -10.20 -5.30
C ASP A 132 17.19 -11.31 -6.33
N ARG A 133 16.11 -12.08 -6.21
CA ARG A 133 15.78 -13.16 -7.16
C ARG A 133 14.28 -13.23 -7.35
N MET A 134 13.86 -13.86 -8.43
CA MET A 134 12.46 -14.13 -8.70
C MET A 134 12.09 -15.52 -8.17
N THR A 135 11.17 -15.58 -7.21
CA THR A 135 10.64 -16.86 -6.70
C THR A 135 9.44 -17.28 -7.52
N GLY A 136 9.07 -18.58 -7.42
CA GLY A 136 7.85 -19.08 -8.06
C GLY A 136 6.59 -18.36 -7.53
N SER A 137 6.56 -18.09 -6.23
CA SER A 137 5.46 -17.34 -5.61
C SER A 137 5.33 -15.93 -6.19
N MET A 138 6.45 -15.24 -6.39
CA MET A 138 6.47 -13.90 -7.01
C MET A 138 5.96 -13.96 -8.45
N GLU A 139 6.47 -14.90 -9.24
CA GLU A 139 6.05 -15.05 -10.63
C GLU A 139 4.54 -15.26 -10.76
N ARG A 140 4.01 -16.19 -9.99
CA ARG A 140 2.58 -16.52 -10.04
C ARG A 140 1.73 -15.36 -9.52
N ALA A 141 2.18 -14.70 -8.46
CA ALA A 141 1.47 -13.55 -7.90
C ALA A 141 1.43 -12.39 -8.88
N MET A 142 2.54 -12.09 -9.54
CA MET A 142 2.62 -11.01 -10.51
C MET A 142 1.76 -11.30 -11.74
N ALA A 143 1.81 -12.54 -12.24
CA ALA A 143 0.99 -12.95 -13.37
C ALA A 143 -0.51 -12.84 -13.06
N GLU A 144 -0.94 -13.27 -11.88
CA GLU A 144 -2.33 -13.18 -11.46
C GLU A 144 -2.77 -11.73 -11.27
N THR A 145 -1.93 -10.90 -10.72
CA THR A 145 -2.21 -9.48 -10.52
C THR A 145 -2.37 -8.77 -11.87
N ASP A 146 -1.48 -9.04 -12.82
CA ASP A 146 -1.56 -8.49 -14.17
C ASP A 146 -2.83 -8.96 -14.89
N ARG A 147 -3.18 -10.23 -14.75
CA ARG A 147 -4.39 -10.80 -15.33
C ARG A 147 -5.65 -10.11 -14.80
N ARG A 148 -5.70 -9.85 -13.50
CA ARG A 148 -6.83 -9.15 -12.87
C ARG A 148 -6.93 -7.71 -13.33
N ARG A 149 -5.80 -7.05 -13.49
CA ARG A 149 -5.73 -5.68 -14.00
C ARG A 149 -6.24 -5.60 -15.43
N ASP A 150 -5.80 -6.51 -16.30
CA ASP A 150 -6.23 -6.55 -17.71
C ASP A 150 -7.73 -6.81 -17.81
N ARG A 151 -8.27 -7.71 -17.00
CA ARG A 151 -9.72 -7.95 -16.94
C ARG A 151 -10.49 -6.71 -16.53
N GLN A 152 -9.98 -5.98 -15.55
CA GLN A 152 -10.63 -4.75 -15.09
C GLN A 152 -10.63 -3.67 -16.17
N ILE A 153 -9.54 -3.53 -16.88
CA ILE A 153 -9.41 -2.59 -17.99
C ILE A 153 -10.43 -2.93 -19.10
N GLU A 154 -10.52 -4.19 -19.49
CA GLU A 154 -11.49 -4.66 -20.48
C GLU A 154 -12.92 -4.41 -20.03
N HIS A 155 -13.23 -4.73 -18.77
CA HIS A 155 -14.55 -4.49 -18.20
C HIS A 155 -14.91 -3.01 -18.26
N ASN A 156 -14.00 -2.15 -17.84
CA ASN A 156 -14.20 -0.71 -17.85
C ASN A 156 -14.45 -0.17 -19.28
N LYS A 157 -13.71 -0.67 -20.26
CA LYS A 157 -13.91 -0.33 -21.67
C LYS A 157 -15.28 -0.76 -22.18
N ALA A 158 -15.65 -2.02 -21.91
CA ALA A 158 -16.92 -2.59 -22.38
C ALA A 158 -18.14 -1.86 -21.83
N HIS A 159 -18.04 -1.30 -20.64
CA HIS A 159 -19.12 -0.62 -19.93
C HIS A 159 -18.97 0.90 -19.87
N ASN A 160 -17.99 1.47 -20.59
CA ASN A 160 -17.66 2.89 -20.55
C ASN A 160 -17.43 3.40 -19.13
N ILE A 161 -16.90 2.53 -18.27
CA ILE A 161 -16.57 2.88 -16.89
C ILE A 161 -15.14 3.41 -16.86
N THR A 162 -14.96 4.58 -16.27
CA THR A 162 -13.62 5.10 -16.00
C THR A 162 -13.30 4.93 -14.52
N PRO A 163 -12.03 4.74 -14.15
CA PRO A 163 -11.67 4.54 -12.74
C PRO A 163 -11.71 5.85 -11.94
N THR A 164 -12.81 6.59 -12.04
CA THR A 164 -13.03 7.85 -11.35
C THR A 164 -13.73 7.66 -10.00
N GLY A 165 -14.33 6.48 -9.77
CA GLY A 165 -15.03 6.19 -8.53
C GLY A 165 -14.15 6.31 -7.30
N VAL A 166 -12.87 5.91 -7.41
CA VAL A 166 -11.89 6.04 -6.33
C VAL A 166 -11.63 7.51 -6.01
N GLN A 167 -11.45 8.34 -7.04
CA GLN A 167 -11.22 9.77 -6.87
C GLN A 167 -12.42 10.45 -6.20
N LYS A 168 -13.63 10.08 -6.61
CA LYS A 168 -14.86 10.58 -5.98
C LYS A 168 -14.91 10.18 -4.50
N SER A 169 -14.55 8.94 -4.18
CA SER A 169 -14.49 8.47 -2.80
C SER A 169 -13.48 9.27 -1.97
N VAL A 170 -12.33 9.60 -2.54
CA VAL A 170 -11.32 10.44 -1.90
C VAL A 170 -11.90 11.83 -1.63
N GLN A 171 -12.57 12.43 -2.62
CA GLN A 171 -13.21 13.74 -2.45
C GLN A 171 -14.25 13.73 -1.33
N ASP A 172 -15.10 12.72 -1.29
CA ASP A 172 -16.11 12.58 -0.24
C ASP A 172 -15.47 12.52 1.14
N ILE A 173 -14.39 11.76 1.28
CA ILE A 173 -13.63 11.65 2.53
C ILE A 173 -13.00 12.99 2.90
N MET A 174 -12.41 13.68 1.94
CA MET A 174 -11.78 14.96 2.16
C MET A 174 -12.78 16.03 2.56
N GLU A 175 -13.95 16.06 1.94
CA GLU A 175 -15.04 16.97 2.33
C GLU A 175 -15.53 16.68 3.75
N GLY A 176 -15.72 15.41 4.08
CA GLY A 176 -16.08 14.99 5.42
C GLY A 176 -15.07 15.45 6.45
N ALA A 177 -13.78 15.30 6.14
CA ALA A 177 -12.69 15.73 7.02
C ALA A 177 -12.66 17.25 7.21
N ARG A 178 -12.93 18.01 6.15
CA ARG A 178 -12.97 19.49 6.22
C ARG A 178 -14.10 19.99 7.09
N ARG A 179 -15.20 19.24 7.18
CA ARG A 179 -16.34 19.59 8.02
C ARG A 179 -16.11 19.21 9.48
N MET A 180 -15.09 18.42 9.77
CA MET A 180 -14.77 17.99 11.14
C MET A 180 -13.84 19.00 11.80
N PRO A 181 -14.21 19.55 12.98
CA PRO A 181 -13.37 20.53 13.66
C PRO A 181 -12.04 19.96 14.18
N THR A 182 -11.89 18.64 14.23
CA THR A 182 -10.71 17.97 14.73
C THR A 182 -9.59 17.86 13.70
N ARG A 183 -9.84 18.23 12.46
CA ARG A 183 -8.81 18.23 11.44
C ARG A 183 -8.11 19.59 11.48
N GLY A 184 -7.05 19.63 12.26
CA GLY A 184 -6.21 20.81 12.33
C GLY A 184 -5.16 20.80 11.23
#